data_b365fee75e7deb946548e481ee02dc83
#
_entry.id   b365fee75e7deb946548e481ee02dc83
#
_cell.length_a   1.000
_cell.length_b   1.000
_cell.length_c   1.000
_cell.angle_alpha   90.00
_cell.angle_beta   90.00
_cell.angle_gamma   90.00
#
_symmetry.space_group_name_H-M   'P 1'
#
loop_
_entity.id
_entity.type
_entity.pdbx_description
1 polymer ?
#
loop_
_entity_poly.entity_id
_entity_poly.type
_entity_poly.pdbx_seq_one_letter_code
_entity_poly.pdbx_strand_id
1 'polypeptide(L)'
;MSDTVNTRRRLILGTALASLSLADLGFGDFAHAQSAPDAAAQPRAAGGAAFGPLRQIDAGLLNVGYVDVGPANGPVVFLLHGWPYDIHSYAEVAPLLAAAGYRVIVPYLRGYGSTTFRSADTMRNGQQAVTAVDIVALMDALKIDRAVFGGYDWGARTADIIAALWPQRVKALVSVSGYLIGSQDANRKPLPPQAELQWWYQFYFATERGAQGYAANCDAFNKLIWQLASPKWAFSDDTFARSAASFRNPDHVAVVIHNYRWRLGLANGEAQYDEIERRLAAGPAITVPTITMEGDANGAPHPAPAAYAKKFTGKYQHRTITGGIGHNLPQEAPQAFADAILHVERL
;
A
#
# COMPACT_ATOMS: atom_id res chain seq x y z
N MET A 1 -41.67 65.53 20.64
CA MET A 1 -41.92 65.57 19.17
C MET A 1 -41.69 64.16 18.69
N SER A 2 -42.71 63.45 18.71
CA SER A 2 -43.70 62.90 17.74
C SER A 2 -43.03 61.73 17.01
N ASP A 3 -43.41 60.49 17.40
CA ASP A 3 -44.43 59.67 16.75
C ASP A 3 -44.00 59.12 15.39
N THR A 4 -44.01 57.86 15.10
CA THR A 4 -45.22 57.04 14.99
C THR A 4 -44.88 55.55 14.94
N VAL A 5 -45.60 54.78 15.71
CA VAL A 5 -45.93 53.38 15.69
C VAL A 5 -46.49 52.96 14.30
N ASN A 6 -46.13 51.82 13.79
CA ASN A 6 -47.05 51.07 12.92
C ASN A 6 -46.99 49.56 13.18
N THR A 7 -48.04 49.09 13.77
CA THR A 7 -48.41 47.71 14.09
C THR A 7 -49.25 47.15 12.93
N ARG A 8 -48.93 45.90 12.49
CA ARG A 8 -49.88 44.94 11.87
C ARG A 8 -49.09 43.68 11.49
N ARG A 9 -49.46 42.49 11.68
CA ARG A 9 -50.59 41.73 12.23
C ARG A 9 -50.09 40.30 12.36
N ARG A 10 -50.42 39.66 13.46
CA ARG A 10 -50.29 38.20 13.68
C ARG A 10 -51.19 37.47 12.67
N LEU A 11 -50.65 36.41 12.09
CA LEU A 11 -51.45 35.26 11.65
C LEU A 11 -50.81 33.99 12.21
N ILE A 12 -51.55 33.33 13.07
CA ILE A 12 -51.32 31.99 13.58
C ILE A 12 -51.91 31.06 12.53
N LEU A 13 -51.10 30.09 12.05
CA LEU A 13 -51.61 28.87 11.42
C LEU A 13 -50.66 27.74 11.73
N GLY A 14 -51.05 26.87 12.55
CA GLY A 14 -51.36 25.49 12.48
C GLY A 14 -50.14 24.57 12.25
N THR A 15 -49.73 23.92 13.34
CA THR A 15 -48.91 22.71 13.38
C THR A 15 -49.46 21.64 12.45
N ALA A 16 -48.60 21.16 11.54
CA ALA A 16 -48.68 19.82 10.99
C ALA A 16 -47.28 19.20 11.13
N LEU A 17 -47.12 18.31 12.10
CA LEU A 17 -46.03 17.37 12.19
C LEU A 17 -46.15 16.39 11.03
N ALA A 18 -45.34 16.54 10.01
CA ALA A 18 -45.13 15.52 9.02
C ALA A 18 -43.87 14.74 9.44
N SER A 19 -44.10 13.53 9.93
CA SER A 19 -43.09 12.51 10.10
C SER A 19 -42.57 12.11 8.72
N LEU A 20 -41.41 12.62 8.30
CA LEU A 20 -40.69 12.14 7.13
C LEU A 20 -39.98 10.84 7.51
N SER A 21 -40.52 9.71 7.05
CA SER A 21 -39.83 8.44 7.02
C SER A 21 -38.67 8.51 6.03
N LEU A 22 -37.48 8.10 6.47
CA LEU A 22 -36.22 8.04 5.69
C LEU A 22 -36.20 6.88 4.66
N ALA A 23 -37.29 6.68 3.96
CA ALA A 23 -37.44 5.53 3.05
C ALA A 23 -37.48 5.87 1.54
N ASP A 24 -37.32 7.17 1.17
CA ASP A 24 -37.40 7.58 -0.24
C ASP A 24 -36.26 8.51 -0.69
N LEU A 25 -35.02 8.07 -0.47
CA LEU A 25 -33.89 8.54 -1.28
C LEU A 25 -33.56 7.43 -2.30
N GLY A 26 -34.33 7.39 -3.35
CA GLY A 26 -34.02 6.61 -4.54
C GLY A 26 -32.68 7.08 -5.11
N PHE A 27 -31.68 6.22 -5.04
CA PHE A 27 -30.46 6.39 -5.84
C PHE A 27 -30.86 6.19 -7.30
N GLY A 28 -30.93 7.30 -8.01
CA GLY A 28 -31.21 7.30 -9.45
C GLY A 28 -30.17 6.48 -10.19
N ASP A 29 -30.65 5.68 -11.12
CA ASP A 29 -29.87 4.90 -12.07
C ASP A 29 -28.78 5.74 -12.74
N PHE A 30 -27.53 5.45 -12.42
CA PHE A 30 -26.42 5.89 -13.26
C PHE A 30 -26.46 5.07 -14.56
N ALA A 31 -26.85 5.72 -15.64
CA ALA A 31 -26.87 5.15 -16.95
C ALA A 31 -25.52 4.53 -17.31
N HIS A 32 -25.51 3.22 -17.52
CA HIS A 32 -24.40 2.51 -18.13
C HIS A 32 -24.24 2.99 -19.58
N ALA A 33 -23.17 3.77 -19.82
CA ALA A 33 -22.68 3.91 -21.19
C ALA A 33 -22.06 2.56 -21.59
N GLN A 34 -22.78 1.81 -22.42
CA GLN A 34 -22.26 0.63 -23.11
C GLN A 34 -21.20 1.09 -24.12
N SER A 35 -19.94 0.89 -23.78
CA SER A 35 -18.87 0.90 -24.77
C SER A 35 -18.77 -0.51 -25.39
N ALA A 36 -18.65 -0.54 -26.72
CA ALA A 36 -18.53 -1.72 -27.54
C ALA A 36 -17.37 -2.64 -27.12
N PRO A 37 -17.45 -3.96 -27.40
CA PRO A 37 -16.43 -4.90 -27.02
C PRO A 37 -15.22 -4.76 -27.93
N ASP A 38 -14.10 -4.25 -27.38
CA ASP A 38 -12.79 -4.37 -28.01
C ASP A 38 -12.09 -5.64 -27.52
N ALA A 39 -11.54 -6.32 -28.52
CA ALA A 39 -10.68 -7.49 -28.55
C ALA A 39 -10.46 -8.26 -27.24
N ALA A 40 -11.04 -9.46 -27.19
CA ALA A 40 -10.83 -10.47 -26.18
C ALA A 40 -9.35 -10.68 -25.86
N ALA A 41 -8.93 -10.25 -24.67
CA ALA A 41 -7.74 -10.77 -24.04
C ALA A 41 -7.97 -12.26 -23.75
N GLN A 42 -7.19 -13.12 -24.39
CA GLN A 42 -7.24 -14.57 -24.16
C GLN A 42 -7.02 -14.86 -22.67
N PRO A 43 -7.82 -15.75 -22.05
CA PRO A 43 -7.55 -16.18 -20.69
C PRO A 43 -6.19 -16.89 -20.67
N ARG A 44 -5.21 -16.30 -20.00
CA ARG A 44 -3.95 -16.98 -19.71
C ARG A 44 -4.26 -18.19 -18.83
N ALA A 45 -3.82 -19.36 -19.30
CA ALA A 45 -3.97 -20.63 -18.61
C ALA A 45 -3.50 -20.50 -17.15
N ALA A 46 -4.37 -20.87 -16.23
CA ALA A 46 -4.06 -21.07 -14.82
C ALA A 46 -3.21 -22.34 -14.65
N GLY A 47 -1.92 -22.21 -14.97
CA GLY A 47 -0.87 -23.20 -14.73
C GLY A 47 0.18 -22.57 -13.83
N GLY A 48 -0.24 -21.98 -12.69
CA GLY A 48 0.69 -21.40 -11.72
C GLY A 48 1.52 -22.50 -11.08
N ALA A 49 2.84 -22.48 -11.26
CA ALA A 49 3.75 -23.12 -10.33
C ALA A 49 3.35 -22.66 -8.92
N ALA A 50 3.18 -23.62 -8.01
CA ALA A 50 2.70 -23.33 -6.66
C ALA A 50 3.59 -22.24 -6.03
N PHE A 51 2.98 -21.14 -5.58
CA PHE A 51 3.62 -20.08 -4.81
C PHE A 51 4.06 -20.65 -3.46
N GLY A 52 5.08 -21.44 -3.41
CA GLY A 52 5.75 -22.15 -2.34
C GLY A 52 5.05 -22.35 -0.99
N PRO A 53 5.54 -23.19 -0.10
CA PRO A 53 4.98 -23.35 1.22
C PRO A 53 5.25 -22.11 2.08
N LEU A 54 4.26 -21.72 2.85
CA LEU A 54 4.38 -20.68 3.86
C LEU A 54 5.29 -21.17 4.99
N ARG A 55 6.25 -20.36 5.37
CA ARG A 55 7.18 -20.57 6.49
C ARG A 55 6.97 -19.55 7.58
N GLN A 56 7.47 -19.83 8.77
CA GLN A 56 7.43 -18.93 9.93
C GLN A 56 8.82 -18.82 10.54
N ILE A 57 9.19 -17.61 11.00
CA ILE A 57 10.45 -17.37 11.68
C ILE A 57 10.29 -16.20 12.67
N ASP A 58 10.91 -16.34 13.84
CA ASP A 58 11.03 -15.24 14.80
C ASP A 58 12.05 -14.21 14.30
N ALA A 59 11.60 -12.96 14.12
CA ALA A 59 12.41 -11.86 13.65
C ALA A 59 12.04 -10.57 14.41
N GLY A 60 12.92 -10.10 15.25
CA GLY A 60 12.68 -8.92 16.11
C GLY A 60 11.42 -9.09 16.96
N LEU A 61 10.46 -8.18 16.80
CA LEU A 61 9.20 -8.17 17.54
C LEU A 61 8.13 -9.12 16.97
N LEU A 62 8.40 -9.74 15.81
CA LEU A 62 7.42 -10.52 15.06
C LEU A 62 7.84 -11.98 14.93
N ASN A 63 6.83 -12.85 14.83
CA ASN A 63 6.94 -14.14 14.19
C ASN A 63 6.40 -13.97 12.76
N VAL A 64 7.31 -13.93 11.78
CA VAL A 64 7.01 -13.53 10.40
C VAL A 64 6.63 -14.72 9.55
N GLY A 65 5.45 -14.66 8.92
CA GLY A 65 5.05 -15.57 7.87
C GLY A 65 5.63 -15.12 6.52
N TYR A 66 6.26 -16.04 5.79
CA TYR A 66 6.88 -15.71 4.50
C TYR A 66 6.93 -16.92 3.57
N VAL A 67 7.00 -16.61 2.26
CA VAL A 67 7.30 -17.60 1.22
C VAL A 67 8.78 -17.48 0.86
N ASP A 68 9.43 -18.64 0.64
CA ASP A 68 10.85 -18.75 0.28
C ASP A 68 10.96 -19.77 -0.87
N VAL A 69 11.19 -19.28 -2.08
CA VAL A 69 11.23 -20.09 -3.31
C VAL A 69 12.50 -19.83 -4.12
N GLY A 70 12.85 -20.79 -4.95
CA GLY A 70 14.07 -20.77 -5.75
C GLY A 70 15.27 -21.44 -5.06
N PRO A 71 16.47 -21.40 -5.67
CA PRO A 71 17.65 -22.06 -5.15
C PRO A 71 18.15 -21.39 -3.86
N ALA A 72 18.36 -22.19 -2.81
CA ALA A 72 18.76 -21.69 -1.50
C ALA A 72 20.06 -20.86 -1.52
N ASN A 73 20.95 -21.13 -2.44
CA ASN A 73 22.24 -20.44 -2.62
C ASN A 73 22.19 -19.35 -3.70
N GLY A 74 21.02 -19.07 -4.28
CA GLY A 74 20.85 -18.03 -5.28
C GLY A 74 21.00 -16.62 -4.69
N PRO A 75 21.24 -15.60 -5.53
CA PRO A 75 21.15 -14.21 -5.09
C PRO A 75 19.75 -13.95 -4.53
N VAL A 76 19.69 -13.22 -3.41
CA VAL A 76 18.43 -13.03 -2.70
C VAL A 76 17.70 -11.80 -3.20
N VAL A 77 16.37 -11.92 -3.38
CA VAL A 77 15.46 -10.81 -3.58
C VAL A 77 14.33 -10.84 -2.55
N PHE A 78 14.04 -9.69 -1.93
CA PHE A 78 12.85 -9.46 -1.12
C PHE A 78 11.78 -8.78 -1.95
N LEU A 79 10.54 -9.30 -1.90
CA LEU A 79 9.37 -8.73 -2.57
C LEU A 79 8.36 -8.29 -1.52
N LEU A 80 8.13 -6.98 -1.43
CA LEU A 80 7.37 -6.35 -0.34
C LEU A 80 6.05 -5.79 -0.85
N HIS A 81 4.94 -6.33 -0.33
CA HIS A 81 3.59 -5.91 -0.69
C HIS A 81 3.16 -4.60 -0.01
N GLY A 82 2.05 -4.03 -0.47
CA GLY A 82 1.43 -2.83 0.07
C GLY A 82 0.09 -3.08 0.75
N TRP A 83 -0.55 -1.98 1.16
CA TRP A 83 -1.92 -1.96 1.66
C TRP A 83 -2.88 -1.56 0.51
N PRO A 84 -4.03 -2.16 0.40
CA PRO A 84 -4.56 -3.33 1.10
C PRO A 84 -4.38 -4.62 0.27
N TYR A 85 -3.16 -5.04 0.10
CA TYR A 85 -2.77 -6.23 -0.67
C TYR A 85 -1.98 -7.19 0.24
N ASP A 86 -1.40 -8.25 -0.36
CA ASP A 86 -0.61 -9.22 0.39
C ASP A 86 0.46 -9.90 -0.48
N ILE A 87 1.05 -10.97 0.03
CA ILE A 87 2.09 -11.72 -0.67
C ILE A 87 1.65 -12.23 -2.06
N HIS A 88 0.35 -12.45 -2.31
CA HIS A 88 -0.17 -12.94 -3.59
C HIS A 88 -0.01 -11.96 -4.73
N SER A 89 0.29 -10.68 -4.47
CA SER A 89 0.74 -9.74 -5.49
C SER A 89 1.97 -10.21 -6.26
N TYR A 90 2.73 -11.11 -5.66
CA TYR A 90 3.95 -11.68 -6.23
C TYR A 90 3.83 -13.14 -6.65
N ALA A 91 2.61 -13.70 -6.67
CA ALA A 91 2.41 -15.11 -6.99
C ALA A 91 2.93 -15.50 -8.39
N GLU A 92 2.93 -14.57 -9.34
CA GLU A 92 3.48 -14.79 -10.68
C GLU A 92 4.94 -14.30 -10.80
N VAL A 93 5.33 -13.26 -10.09
CA VAL A 93 6.70 -12.70 -10.12
C VAL A 93 7.70 -13.65 -9.48
N ALA A 94 7.37 -14.24 -8.32
CA ALA A 94 8.31 -15.05 -7.58
C ALA A 94 8.78 -16.30 -8.35
N PRO A 95 7.92 -17.06 -9.05
CA PRO A 95 8.35 -18.16 -9.91
C PRO A 95 9.25 -17.71 -11.07
N LEU A 96 9.00 -16.55 -11.68
CA LEU A 96 9.83 -16.00 -12.76
C LEU A 96 11.26 -15.73 -12.28
N LEU A 97 11.40 -15.12 -11.10
CA LEU A 97 12.71 -14.83 -10.51
C LEU A 97 13.40 -16.11 -10.01
N ALA A 98 12.64 -17.05 -9.45
CA ALA A 98 13.17 -18.34 -9.03
C ALA A 98 13.73 -19.14 -10.23
N ALA A 99 13.01 -19.13 -11.36
CA ALA A 99 13.48 -19.74 -12.61
C ALA A 99 14.74 -19.06 -13.17
N ALA A 100 14.93 -17.76 -12.89
CA ALA A 100 16.14 -17.01 -13.21
C ALA A 100 17.29 -17.23 -12.20
N GLY A 101 17.12 -18.13 -11.22
CA GLY A 101 18.16 -18.52 -10.27
C GLY A 101 18.19 -17.69 -8.97
N TYR A 102 17.22 -16.84 -8.72
CA TYR A 102 17.14 -16.09 -7.47
C TYR A 102 16.46 -16.89 -6.34
N ARG A 103 16.92 -16.69 -5.11
CA ARG A 103 16.17 -17.03 -3.91
C ARG A 103 15.23 -15.88 -3.59
N VAL A 104 13.92 -16.13 -3.64
CA VAL A 104 12.88 -15.11 -3.53
C VAL A 104 12.19 -15.22 -2.17
N ILE A 105 12.25 -14.16 -1.38
CA ILE A 105 11.62 -14.05 -0.06
C ILE A 105 10.44 -13.08 -0.16
N VAL A 106 9.24 -13.57 0.16
CA VAL A 106 8.01 -12.78 0.12
C VAL A 106 7.33 -12.82 1.48
N PRO A 107 7.62 -11.85 2.37
CA PRO A 107 7.05 -11.83 3.72
C PRO A 107 5.67 -11.19 3.74
N TYR A 108 4.80 -11.66 4.62
CA TYR A 108 3.70 -10.86 5.12
C TYR A 108 4.23 -9.74 6.01
N LEU A 109 3.86 -8.52 5.72
CA LEU A 109 4.16 -7.38 6.60
C LEU A 109 3.38 -7.51 7.91
N ARG A 110 3.75 -6.70 8.94
CA ARG A 110 3.02 -6.66 10.21
C ARG A 110 1.54 -6.41 10.01
N GLY A 111 0.69 -7.17 10.73
CA GLY A 111 -0.76 -7.10 10.61
C GLY A 111 -1.34 -7.81 9.38
N TYR A 112 -0.57 -8.68 8.71
CA TYR A 112 -1.02 -9.45 7.55
C TYR A 112 -0.78 -10.95 7.70
N GLY A 113 -1.73 -11.72 7.14
CA GLY A 113 -1.61 -13.17 7.03
C GLY A 113 -1.22 -13.84 8.34
N SER A 114 -0.20 -14.68 8.29
CA SER A 114 0.29 -15.41 9.46
C SER A 114 1.39 -14.69 10.25
N THR A 115 1.76 -13.46 9.89
CA THR A 115 2.70 -12.66 10.70
C THR A 115 2.03 -12.21 11.98
N THR A 116 2.59 -12.54 13.14
CA THR A 116 2.05 -12.23 14.46
C THR A 116 3.06 -11.48 15.32
N PHE A 117 2.58 -10.69 16.27
CA PHE A 117 3.43 -10.09 17.30
C PHE A 117 3.79 -11.16 18.34
N ARG A 118 5.07 -11.19 18.75
CA ARG A 118 5.59 -12.15 19.73
C ARG A 118 5.15 -11.85 21.16
N SER A 119 4.72 -10.60 21.42
CA SER A 119 4.14 -10.20 22.70
C SER A 119 2.81 -9.46 22.49
N ALA A 120 1.86 -9.72 23.37
CA ALA A 120 0.60 -8.99 23.41
C ALA A 120 0.81 -7.50 23.76
N ASP A 121 1.85 -7.18 24.51
CA ASP A 121 2.17 -5.82 24.96
C ASP A 121 2.86 -4.98 23.89
N THR A 122 3.30 -5.59 22.77
CA THR A 122 3.90 -4.84 21.66
C THR A 122 2.85 -3.95 21.01
N MET A 123 3.16 -2.67 20.85
CA MET A 123 2.28 -1.72 20.18
C MET A 123 2.02 -2.14 18.73
N ARG A 124 0.75 -2.06 18.29
CA ARG A 124 0.36 -2.29 16.88
C ARG A 124 0.72 -1.08 16.04
N ASN A 125 1.99 -0.77 16.07
CA ASN A 125 2.59 0.41 15.45
C ASN A 125 2.67 0.25 13.92
N GLY A 126 2.18 1.24 13.18
CA GLY A 126 2.21 1.30 11.72
C GLY A 126 3.08 2.44 11.18
N GLN A 127 4.03 2.99 11.97
CA GLN A 127 4.99 3.99 11.49
C GLN A 127 5.79 3.46 10.30
N GLN A 128 6.23 4.33 9.42
CA GLN A 128 7.02 3.90 8.26
C GLN A 128 8.38 3.28 8.64
N ALA A 129 9.03 3.77 9.68
CA ALA A 129 10.30 3.23 10.16
C ALA A 129 10.19 1.78 10.62
N VAL A 130 9.09 1.45 11.27
CA VAL A 130 8.92 0.14 11.92
C VAL A 130 8.85 -1.00 10.91
N THR A 131 8.18 -0.82 9.77
CA THR A 131 8.13 -1.84 8.72
C THR A 131 9.51 -2.12 8.14
N ALA A 132 10.36 -1.10 8.02
CA ALA A 132 11.74 -1.28 7.56
C ALA A 132 12.59 -2.03 8.59
N VAL A 133 12.44 -1.70 9.88
CA VAL A 133 13.11 -2.42 10.98
C VAL A 133 12.70 -3.89 11.03
N ASP A 134 11.43 -4.21 10.82
CA ASP A 134 10.95 -5.60 10.75
C ASP A 134 11.63 -6.39 9.63
N ILE A 135 11.76 -5.79 8.44
CA ILE A 135 12.40 -6.46 7.32
C ILE A 135 13.91 -6.63 7.53
N VAL A 136 14.58 -5.65 8.14
CA VAL A 136 15.99 -5.80 8.54
C VAL A 136 16.14 -6.93 9.58
N ALA A 137 15.26 -6.99 10.56
CA ALA A 137 15.25 -8.09 11.53
C ALA A 137 14.98 -9.46 10.87
N LEU A 138 14.11 -9.50 9.86
CA LEU A 138 13.88 -10.73 9.08
C LEU A 138 15.13 -11.13 8.29
N MET A 139 15.84 -10.19 7.67
CA MET A 139 17.12 -10.46 7.02
C MET A 139 18.11 -11.08 7.99
N ASP A 140 18.23 -10.52 9.22
CA ASP A 140 19.14 -11.02 10.25
C ASP A 140 18.76 -12.43 10.69
N ALA A 141 17.47 -12.69 10.93
CA ALA A 141 16.96 -14.01 11.31
C ALA A 141 17.21 -15.07 10.20
N LEU A 142 17.13 -14.67 8.94
CA LEU A 142 17.41 -15.54 7.77
C LEU A 142 18.90 -15.60 7.42
N LYS A 143 19.77 -14.86 8.13
CA LYS A 143 21.22 -14.74 7.87
C LYS A 143 21.49 -14.24 6.45
N ILE A 144 20.74 -13.24 6.00
CA ILE A 144 20.89 -12.61 4.69
C ILE A 144 21.52 -11.23 4.91
N ASP A 145 22.78 -11.10 4.50
CA ASP A 145 23.51 -9.85 4.69
C ASP A 145 23.06 -8.77 3.71
N ARG A 146 22.79 -9.14 2.46
CA ARG A 146 22.48 -8.20 1.39
C ARG A 146 21.54 -8.82 0.36
N ALA A 147 20.53 -8.03 -0.13
CA ALA A 147 19.56 -8.49 -1.09
C ALA A 147 19.18 -7.41 -2.11
N VAL A 148 18.55 -7.81 -3.23
CA VAL A 148 17.77 -6.93 -4.08
C VAL A 148 16.41 -6.73 -3.41
N PHE A 149 15.84 -5.51 -3.51
CA PHE A 149 14.50 -5.23 -3.02
C PHE A 149 13.57 -4.84 -4.15
N GLY A 150 12.37 -5.40 -4.16
CA GLY A 150 11.26 -4.98 -5.00
C GLY A 150 10.05 -4.70 -4.14
N GLY A 151 9.34 -3.58 -4.40
CA GLY A 151 8.16 -3.25 -3.63
C GLY A 151 7.22 -2.29 -4.35
N TYR A 152 5.99 -2.22 -3.85
CA TYR A 152 5.00 -1.22 -4.23
C TYR A 152 4.22 -0.76 -3.01
N ASP A 153 3.67 0.44 -3.01
CA ASP A 153 2.91 1.04 -1.91
C ASP A 153 3.70 1.01 -0.58
N TRP A 154 3.18 0.44 0.52
CA TRP A 154 3.93 0.30 1.78
C TRP A 154 5.22 -0.50 1.61
N GLY A 155 5.20 -1.51 0.72
CA GLY A 155 6.38 -2.30 0.42
C GLY A 155 7.47 -1.49 -0.28
N ALA A 156 7.10 -0.61 -1.22
CA ALA A 156 8.05 0.32 -1.85
C ALA A 156 8.61 1.30 -0.82
N ARG A 157 7.76 1.92 0.01
CA ARG A 157 8.20 2.80 1.10
C ARG A 157 9.17 2.09 2.05
N THR A 158 8.87 0.85 2.42
CA THR A 158 9.73 0.03 3.27
C THR A 158 11.09 -0.21 2.61
N ALA A 159 11.10 -0.59 1.32
CA ALA A 159 12.32 -0.82 0.56
C ALA A 159 13.15 0.47 0.37
N ASP A 160 12.50 1.60 0.09
CA ASP A 160 13.12 2.92 -0.01
C ASP A 160 13.83 3.29 1.31
N ILE A 161 13.16 3.06 2.45
CA ILE A 161 13.73 3.33 3.78
C ILE A 161 14.95 2.47 4.03
N ILE A 162 14.89 1.17 3.72
CA ILE A 162 16.04 0.27 3.89
C ILE A 162 17.19 0.71 2.99
N ALA A 163 16.92 1.05 1.73
CA ALA A 163 17.93 1.52 0.79
C ALA A 163 18.57 2.86 1.20
N ALA A 164 17.80 3.75 1.82
CA ALA A 164 18.29 5.05 2.27
C ALA A 164 19.09 4.98 3.57
N LEU A 165 18.67 4.15 4.54
CA LEU A 165 19.25 4.12 5.89
C LEU A 165 20.25 2.98 6.12
N TRP A 166 20.11 1.88 5.38
CA TRP A 166 20.99 0.69 5.41
C TRP A 166 21.45 0.30 4.00
N PRO A 167 22.08 1.20 3.21
CA PRO A 167 22.46 0.92 1.82
C PRO A 167 23.39 -0.28 1.68
N GLN A 168 24.16 -0.61 2.71
CA GLN A 168 25.02 -1.81 2.73
C GLN A 168 24.20 -3.12 2.72
N ARG A 169 22.91 -3.10 3.11
CA ARG A 169 22.01 -4.25 3.10
C ARG A 169 21.30 -4.42 1.73
N VAL A 170 21.42 -3.43 0.82
CA VAL A 170 20.69 -3.39 -0.45
C VAL A 170 21.65 -3.46 -1.64
N LYS A 171 21.48 -4.47 -2.50
CA LYS A 171 22.22 -4.58 -3.76
C LYS A 171 21.67 -3.62 -4.81
N ALA A 172 20.36 -3.61 -4.95
CA ALA A 172 19.61 -2.78 -5.88
C ALA A 172 18.15 -2.70 -5.46
N LEU A 173 17.41 -1.73 -6.00
CA LEU A 173 16.04 -1.41 -5.63
C LEU A 173 15.14 -1.30 -6.87
N VAL A 174 13.96 -1.93 -6.81
CA VAL A 174 12.84 -1.68 -7.71
C VAL A 174 11.67 -1.12 -6.89
N SER A 175 11.31 0.15 -7.10
CA SER A 175 10.29 0.83 -6.31
C SER A 175 9.16 1.33 -7.22
N VAL A 176 7.94 0.79 -7.03
CA VAL A 176 6.75 1.27 -7.73
C VAL A 176 6.24 2.54 -7.06
N SER A 177 5.85 3.53 -7.87
CA SER A 177 5.45 4.88 -7.48
C SER A 177 6.58 5.75 -6.91
N GLY A 178 7.82 5.31 -7.04
CA GLY A 178 9.01 6.11 -6.84
C GLY A 178 9.48 6.25 -5.40
N TYR A 179 9.84 7.47 -4.97
CA TYR A 179 10.34 7.75 -3.64
C TYR A 179 9.18 8.02 -2.68
N LEU A 180 8.91 7.09 -1.77
CA LEU A 180 7.74 7.12 -0.90
C LEU A 180 8.06 7.40 0.59
N ILE A 181 9.30 7.77 0.91
CA ILE A 181 9.66 8.22 2.26
C ILE A 181 8.99 9.57 2.51
N GLY A 182 8.16 9.63 3.55
CA GLY A 182 7.44 10.82 3.95
C GLY A 182 7.92 11.39 5.29
N SER A 183 7.27 12.49 5.70
CA SER A 183 7.38 13.02 7.06
C SER A 183 6.01 13.48 7.54
N GLN A 184 5.77 13.47 8.85
CA GLN A 184 4.54 14.00 9.41
C GLN A 184 4.31 15.47 9.04
N ASP A 185 5.37 16.28 9.02
CA ASP A 185 5.26 17.71 8.67
C ASP A 185 4.83 17.92 7.21
N ALA A 186 5.30 17.07 6.29
CA ALA A 186 4.84 17.11 4.90
C ALA A 186 3.38 16.63 4.80
N ASN A 187 3.02 15.57 5.50
CA ASN A 187 1.67 14.99 5.48
C ASN A 187 0.59 15.87 6.14
N ARG A 188 0.98 16.83 6.98
CA ARG A 188 0.05 17.84 7.55
C ARG A 188 -0.28 18.96 6.58
N LYS A 189 0.45 19.11 5.48
CA LYS A 189 0.18 20.13 4.47
C LYS A 189 -0.93 19.66 3.54
N PRO A 190 -1.95 20.50 3.27
CA PRO A 190 -3.02 20.11 2.38
C PRO A 190 -2.51 19.90 0.94
N LEU A 191 -3.07 18.91 0.28
CA LEU A 191 -2.83 18.62 -1.12
C LEU A 191 -3.88 19.31 -2.00
N PRO A 192 -3.68 19.35 -3.32
CA PRO A 192 -4.75 19.76 -4.24
C PRO A 192 -6.02 18.89 -4.05
N PRO A 193 -7.23 19.46 -4.21
CA PRO A 193 -8.49 18.75 -3.91
C PRO A 193 -8.63 17.38 -4.57
N GLN A 194 -8.13 17.21 -5.79
CA GLN A 194 -8.18 15.92 -6.50
C GLN A 194 -7.33 14.85 -5.79
N ALA A 195 -6.16 15.20 -5.27
CA ALA A 195 -5.30 14.28 -4.53
C ALA A 195 -5.90 13.94 -3.15
N GLU A 196 -6.54 14.93 -2.48
CA GLU A 196 -7.27 14.69 -1.23
C GLU A 196 -8.46 13.74 -1.47
N LEU A 197 -9.19 13.91 -2.58
CA LEU A 197 -10.27 13.02 -2.96
C LEU A 197 -9.79 11.58 -3.17
N GLN A 198 -8.63 11.39 -3.80
CA GLN A 198 -8.04 10.06 -3.99
C GLN A 198 -7.60 9.42 -2.68
N TRP A 199 -7.18 10.23 -1.70
CA TRP A 199 -6.78 9.77 -0.36
C TRP A 199 -7.86 9.94 0.71
N TRP A 200 -9.14 10.03 0.32
CA TRP A 200 -10.28 10.23 1.22
C TRP A 200 -10.27 9.30 2.43
N TYR A 201 -9.81 8.08 2.26
CA TYR A 201 -9.84 7.05 3.30
C TYR A 201 -8.94 7.36 4.49
N GLN A 202 -7.85 8.13 4.33
CA GLN A 202 -7.03 8.51 5.48
C GLN A 202 -7.75 9.47 6.42
N PHE A 203 -8.65 10.33 5.90
CA PHE A 203 -9.53 11.17 6.74
C PHE A 203 -10.65 10.36 7.37
N TYR A 204 -11.15 9.35 6.68
CA TYR A 204 -12.09 8.39 7.26
C TYR A 204 -11.45 7.65 8.43
N PHE A 205 -10.24 7.12 8.28
CA PHE A 205 -9.48 6.43 9.33
C PHE A 205 -9.04 7.34 10.48
N ALA A 206 -8.95 8.64 10.28
CA ALA A 206 -8.68 9.61 11.31
C ALA A 206 -9.77 9.64 12.41
N THR A 207 -11.01 9.29 12.04
CA THR A 207 -12.17 9.28 12.94
C THR A 207 -12.39 7.91 13.59
N GLU A 208 -13.08 7.92 14.75
CA GLU A 208 -13.50 6.67 15.40
C GLU A 208 -14.55 5.92 14.57
N ARG A 209 -15.45 6.65 13.91
CA ARG A 209 -16.38 6.09 12.94
C ARG A 209 -15.65 5.33 11.82
N GLY A 210 -14.55 5.89 11.31
CA GLY A 210 -13.76 5.28 10.26
C GLY A 210 -13.05 4.00 10.72
N ALA A 211 -12.48 3.99 11.92
CA ALA A 211 -11.86 2.82 12.50
C ALA A 211 -12.86 1.66 12.68
N GLN A 212 -14.03 1.96 13.26
CA GLN A 212 -15.12 0.99 13.43
C GLN A 212 -15.67 0.51 12.08
N GLY A 213 -15.85 1.43 11.11
CA GLY A 213 -16.35 1.12 9.78
C GLY A 213 -15.39 0.21 9.00
N TYR A 214 -14.08 0.45 9.11
CA TYR A 214 -13.07 -0.42 8.52
C TYR A 214 -13.06 -1.81 9.16
N ALA A 215 -13.10 -1.88 10.50
CA ALA A 215 -13.18 -3.15 11.22
C ALA A 215 -14.41 -3.99 10.82
N ALA A 216 -15.57 -3.33 10.68
CA ALA A 216 -16.82 -4.01 10.32
C ALA A 216 -16.90 -4.45 8.85
N ASN A 217 -16.21 -3.75 7.93
CA ASN A 217 -16.37 -3.92 6.48
C ASN A 217 -15.03 -4.08 5.75
N CYS A 218 -14.03 -4.67 6.38
CA CYS A 218 -12.65 -4.69 5.89
C CYS A 218 -12.53 -5.20 4.45
N ASP A 219 -13.16 -6.33 4.12
CA ASP A 219 -13.09 -6.92 2.78
C ASP A 219 -13.74 -6.01 1.72
N ALA A 220 -14.95 -5.52 1.99
CA ALA A 220 -15.65 -4.64 1.05
C ALA A 220 -14.90 -3.32 0.85
N PHE A 221 -14.33 -2.77 1.93
CA PHE A 221 -13.52 -1.57 1.89
C PHE A 221 -12.26 -1.78 1.04
N ASN A 222 -11.51 -2.83 1.32
CA ASN A 222 -10.27 -3.14 0.62
C ASN A 222 -10.52 -3.45 -0.87
N LYS A 223 -11.63 -4.13 -1.21
CA LYS A 223 -12.02 -4.37 -2.59
C LYS A 223 -12.33 -3.08 -3.33
N LEU A 224 -13.04 -2.14 -2.68
CA LEU A 224 -13.26 -0.81 -3.23
C LEU A 224 -11.94 -0.07 -3.49
N ILE A 225 -10.97 -0.13 -2.56
CA ILE A 225 -9.65 0.49 -2.78
C ILE A 225 -8.95 -0.15 -3.99
N TRP A 226 -8.99 -1.47 -4.17
CA TRP A 226 -8.43 -2.12 -5.37
C TRP A 226 -9.05 -1.57 -6.65
N GLN A 227 -10.38 -1.45 -6.70
CA GLN A 227 -11.10 -0.92 -7.87
C GLN A 227 -10.74 0.54 -8.17
N LEU A 228 -10.58 1.37 -7.15
CA LEU A 228 -10.21 2.77 -7.30
C LEU A 228 -8.73 2.95 -7.68
N ALA A 229 -7.85 2.14 -7.12
CA ALA A 229 -6.42 2.21 -7.35
C ALA A 229 -5.98 1.59 -8.68
N SER A 230 -6.73 0.59 -9.16
CA SER A 230 -6.48 -0.10 -10.45
C SER A 230 -7.75 -0.14 -11.30
N PRO A 231 -8.24 1.01 -11.80
CA PRO A 231 -9.58 1.13 -12.38
C PRO A 231 -9.76 0.37 -13.72
N LYS A 232 -8.67 -0.02 -14.37
CA LYS A 232 -8.69 -0.82 -15.59
C LYS A 232 -8.39 -2.30 -15.38
N TRP A 233 -8.08 -2.69 -14.15
CA TRP A 233 -7.75 -4.08 -13.82
C TRP A 233 -9.01 -4.89 -13.55
N ALA A 234 -9.35 -5.82 -14.44
CA ALA A 234 -10.47 -6.75 -14.27
C ALA A 234 -10.04 -7.98 -13.45
N PHE A 235 -9.81 -7.78 -12.14
CA PHE A 235 -9.50 -8.91 -11.25
C PHE A 235 -10.78 -9.71 -10.89
N SER A 236 -10.63 -11.03 -10.74
CA SER A 236 -11.74 -11.90 -10.31
C SER A 236 -11.96 -11.83 -8.79
N ASP A 237 -13.17 -12.24 -8.37
CA ASP A 237 -13.48 -12.40 -6.94
C ASP A 237 -12.55 -13.38 -6.25
N ASP A 238 -12.14 -14.46 -6.92
CA ASP A 238 -11.18 -15.42 -6.40
C ASP A 238 -9.79 -14.81 -6.21
N THR A 239 -9.37 -13.92 -7.11
CA THR A 239 -8.10 -13.18 -6.97
C THR A 239 -8.12 -12.30 -5.74
N PHE A 240 -9.21 -11.56 -5.52
CA PHE A 240 -9.38 -10.75 -4.33
C PHE A 240 -9.47 -11.62 -3.06
N ALA A 241 -10.29 -12.68 -3.08
CA ALA A 241 -10.52 -13.54 -1.92
C ALA A 241 -9.24 -14.18 -1.38
N ARG A 242 -8.29 -14.54 -2.26
CA ARG A 242 -6.97 -15.06 -1.84
C ARG A 242 -6.22 -14.06 -0.98
N SER A 243 -6.16 -12.81 -1.40
CA SER A 243 -5.50 -11.74 -0.62
C SER A 243 -6.31 -11.34 0.61
N ALA A 244 -7.64 -11.34 0.51
CA ALA A 244 -8.54 -10.99 1.62
C ALA A 244 -8.38 -11.93 2.83
N ALA A 245 -7.95 -13.17 2.62
CA ALA A 245 -7.64 -14.09 3.71
C ALA A 245 -6.56 -13.52 4.67
N SER A 246 -5.62 -12.71 4.17
CA SER A 246 -4.56 -12.10 4.98
C SER A 246 -5.06 -10.98 5.90
N PHE A 247 -6.21 -10.35 5.58
CA PHE A 247 -6.84 -9.30 6.39
C PHE A 247 -7.56 -9.85 7.63
N ARG A 248 -7.69 -11.19 7.74
CA ARG A 248 -8.19 -11.88 8.94
C ARG A 248 -7.17 -11.86 10.08
N ASN A 249 -5.96 -11.39 9.84
CA ASN A 249 -4.98 -11.20 10.91
C ASN A 249 -5.58 -10.31 12.01
N PRO A 250 -5.55 -10.71 13.29
CA PRO A 250 -6.22 -9.98 14.38
C PRO A 250 -5.66 -8.58 14.60
N ASP A 251 -4.43 -8.33 14.17
CA ASP A 251 -3.75 -7.04 14.33
C ASP A 251 -3.90 -6.14 13.10
N HIS A 252 -4.52 -6.63 12.01
CA HIS A 252 -4.60 -5.92 10.72
C HIS A 252 -5.20 -4.52 10.86
N VAL A 253 -6.40 -4.44 11.41
CA VAL A 253 -7.12 -3.16 11.54
C VAL A 253 -6.34 -2.18 12.40
N ALA A 254 -5.80 -2.64 13.53
CA ALA A 254 -5.05 -1.78 14.45
C ALA A 254 -3.79 -1.19 13.78
N VAL A 255 -3.03 -2.00 13.07
CA VAL A 255 -1.82 -1.55 12.35
C VAL A 255 -2.17 -0.57 11.23
N VAL A 256 -3.21 -0.85 10.44
CA VAL A 256 -3.65 0.01 9.33
C VAL A 256 -4.13 1.37 9.85
N ILE A 257 -5.03 1.37 10.84
CA ILE A 257 -5.55 2.61 11.43
C ILE A 257 -4.42 3.42 12.04
N HIS A 258 -3.50 2.77 12.76
CA HIS A 258 -2.34 3.46 13.33
C HIS A 258 -1.47 4.11 12.25
N ASN A 259 -1.15 3.41 11.14
CA ASN A 259 -0.33 3.97 10.06
C ASN A 259 -0.92 5.28 9.52
N TYR A 260 -2.22 5.31 9.23
CA TYR A 260 -2.84 6.51 8.66
C TYR A 260 -3.03 7.63 9.68
N ARG A 261 -3.38 7.31 10.93
CA ARG A 261 -3.44 8.31 12.01
C ARG A 261 -2.05 8.89 12.30
N TRP A 262 -1.01 8.05 12.38
CA TRP A 262 0.35 8.52 12.60
C TRP A 262 0.83 9.44 11.46
N ARG A 263 0.57 9.11 10.22
CA ARG A 263 0.91 9.97 9.07
C ARG A 263 0.32 11.37 9.19
N LEU A 264 -0.92 11.48 9.67
CA LEU A 264 -1.61 12.76 9.88
C LEU A 264 -1.24 13.44 11.21
N GLY A 265 -0.38 12.84 12.02
CA GLY A 265 -0.02 13.35 13.35
C GLY A 265 -1.13 13.20 14.40
N LEU A 266 -2.06 12.27 14.20
CA LEU A 266 -3.20 11.99 15.09
C LEU A 266 -2.96 10.77 16.00
N ALA A 267 -1.83 10.08 15.85
CA ALA A 267 -1.38 9.01 16.73
C ALA A 267 0.10 9.18 16.99
N ASN A 268 0.53 8.86 18.20
CA ASN A 268 1.94 8.85 18.57
C ASN A 268 2.61 7.59 18.02
N GLY A 269 3.86 7.70 17.62
CA GLY A 269 4.74 6.56 17.40
C GLY A 269 5.39 6.08 18.70
N GLU A 270 6.31 5.13 18.57
CA GLU A 270 7.15 4.67 19.68
C GLU A 270 8.47 5.43 19.67
N ALA A 271 8.86 5.97 20.82
CA ALA A 271 10.06 6.82 20.98
C ALA A 271 11.36 6.14 20.52
N GLN A 272 11.42 4.82 20.55
CA GLN A 272 12.59 4.07 20.07
C GLN A 272 12.86 4.26 18.56
N TYR A 273 11.87 4.73 17.79
CA TYR A 273 12.00 4.99 16.33
C TYR A 273 12.16 6.47 16.00
N ASP A 274 12.10 7.39 16.98
CA ASP A 274 12.14 8.84 16.74
C ASP A 274 13.39 9.28 15.98
N GLU A 275 14.54 8.70 16.28
CA GLU A 275 15.79 9.01 15.58
C GLU A 275 15.73 8.56 14.10
N ILE A 276 15.15 7.40 13.83
CA ILE A 276 14.95 6.90 12.47
C ILE A 276 13.99 7.83 11.73
N GLU A 277 12.84 8.16 12.33
CA GLU A 277 11.85 9.06 11.72
C GLU A 277 12.44 10.46 11.48
N ARG A 278 13.27 10.99 12.39
CA ARG A 278 13.98 12.25 12.19
C ARG A 278 14.91 12.23 10.97
N ARG A 279 15.64 11.12 10.78
CA ARG A 279 16.49 10.92 9.58
C ARG A 279 15.66 10.83 8.31
N LEU A 280 14.51 10.13 8.36
CA LEU A 280 13.60 10.00 7.23
C LEU A 280 12.94 11.34 6.86
N ALA A 281 12.57 12.16 7.86
CA ALA A 281 11.99 13.47 7.66
C ALA A 281 12.93 14.44 6.91
N ALA A 282 14.24 14.24 6.99
CA ALA A 282 15.23 14.98 6.20
C ALA A 282 15.20 14.60 4.71
N GLY A 283 14.49 13.55 4.33
CA GLY A 283 14.38 13.08 2.96
C GLY A 283 15.69 12.55 2.39
N PRO A 284 16.31 11.53 3.00
CA PRO A 284 17.64 11.03 2.64
C PRO A 284 17.67 10.53 1.20
N ALA A 285 18.84 10.66 0.56
CA ALA A 285 19.05 10.14 -0.78
C ALA A 285 19.22 8.61 -0.77
N ILE A 286 18.82 7.97 -1.86
CA ILE A 286 19.05 6.55 -2.14
C ILE A 286 20.22 6.44 -3.11
N THR A 287 21.28 5.76 -2.71
CA THR A 287 22.55 5.70 -3.44
C THR A 287 22.74 4.37 -4.21
N VAL A 288 21.92 3.38 -3.94
CA VAL A 288 21.98 2.07 -4.60
C VAL A 288 21.39 2.14 -6.02
N PRO A 289 21.79 1.25 -6.96
CA PRO A 289 21.15 1.17 -8.27
C PRO A 289 19.64 1.00 -8.12
N THR A 290 18.86 1.84 -8.82
CA THR A 290 17.41 1.88 -8.63
C THR A 290 16.67 1.98 -9.96
N ILE A 291 15.61 1.18 -10.10
CA ILE A 291 14.56 1.36 -11.11
C ILE A 291 13.28 1.75 -10.40
N THR A 292 12.72 2.91 -10.70
CA THR A 292 11.34 3.22 -10.32
C THR A 292 10.37 2.84 -11.42
N MET A 293 9.17 2.40 -11.06
CA MET A 293 8.15 1.97 -12.01
C MET A 293 6.82 2.65 -11.72
N GLU A 294 6.02 2.85 -12.76
CA GLU A 294 4.65 3.36 -12.65
C GLU A 294 3.76 2.72 -13.71
N GLY A 295 2.50 2.42 -13.36
CA GLY A 295 1.48 2.02 -14.31
C GLY A 295 0.78 3.23 -14.93
N ASP A 296 0.44 3.15 -16.22
CA ASP A 296 -0.21 4.26 -16.95
C ASP A 296 -1.68 4.51 -16.55
N ALA A 297 -2.25 3.63 -15.70
CA ALA A 297 -3.61 3.73 -15.18
C ALA A 297 -3.67 3.65 -13.65
N ASN A 298 -2.57 3.99 -12.94
CA ASN A 298 -2.58 4.03 -11.48
C ASN A 298 -3.54 5.11 -10.97
N GLY A 299 -4.62 4.66 -10.31
CA GLY A 299 -5.63 5.53 -9.70
C GLY A 299 -5.28 6.02 -8.30
N ALA A 300 -4.25 5.44 -7.65
CA ALA A 300 -3.77 5.91 -6.37
C ALA A 300 -2.92 7.18 -6.52
N PRO A 301 -2.93 8.11 -5.54
CA PRO A 301 -2.08 9.28 -5.58
C PRO A 301 -0.60 8.91 -5.56
N HIS A 302 0.14 9.39 -6.51
CA HIS A 302 1.58 9.18 -6.61
C HIS A 302 2.27 10.43 -7.16
N PRO A 303 3.54 10.72 -6.75
CA PRO A 303 4.28 11.86 -7.26
C PRO A 303 4.76 11.61 -8.69
N ALA A 304 4.80 12.66 -9.52
CA ALA A 304 5.41 12.57 -10.83
C ALA A 304 6.91 12.27 -10.73
N PRO A 305 7.50 11.48 -11.66
CA PRO A 305 8.93 11.09 -11.61
C PRO A 305 9.89 12.27 -11.46
N ALA A 306 9.62 13.42 -12.10
CA ALA A 306 10.43 14.63 -12.00
C ALA A 306 10.51 15.19 -10.57
N ALA A 307 9.51 14.94 -9.73
CA ALA A 307 9.47 15.44 -8.35
C ALA A 307 10.45 14.70 -7.42
N TYR A 308 10.75 13.44 -7.71
CA TYR A 308 11.55 12.59 -6.84
C TYR A 308 12.87 12.06 -7.47
N ALA A 309 13.06 12.14 -8.78
CA ALA A 309 14.23 11.57 -9.46
C ALA A 309 15.57 11.97 -8.83
N LYS A 310 15.70 13.21 -8.36
CA LYS A 310 16.89 13.72 -7.66
C LYS A 310 17.21 13.07 -6.32
N LYS A 311 16.25 12.30 -5.77
CA LYS A 311 16.44 11.54 -4.53
C LYS A 311 17.25 10.26 -4.76
N PHE A 312 17.33 9.79 -6.01
CA PHE A 312 18.13 8.65 -6.41
C PHE A 312 19.46 9.17 -6.99
N THR A 313 20.53 9.10 -6.18
CA THR A 313 21.85 9.64 -6.53
C THR A 313 22.82 8.59 -7.07
N GLY A 314 22.44 7.30 -7.03
CA GLY A 314 23.12 6.21 -7.71
C GLY A 314 22.70 6.09 -9.18
N LYS A 315 22.97 4.93 -9.78
CA LYS A 315 22.45 4.63 -11.12
C LYS A 315 20.94 4.52 -11.06
N TYR A 316 20.25 5.27 -11.90
CA TYR A 316 18.80 5.43 -11.80
C TYR A 316 18.12 5.36 -13.17
N GLN A 317 17.00 4.67 -13.24
CA GLN A 317 16.08 4.61 -14.37
C GLN A 317 14.62 4.68 -13.91
N HIS A 318 13.78 5.33 -14.69
CA HIS A 318 12.31 5.26 -14.53
C HIS A 318 11.69 4.47 -15.68
N ARG A 319 10.64 3.68 -15.39
CA ARG A 319 9.87 2.92 -16.38
C ARG A 319 8.37 3.15 -16.17
N THR A 320 7.70 3.61 -17.20
CA THR A 320 6.22 3.61 -17.25
C THR A 320 5.77 2.35 -17.98
N ILE A 321 4.89 1.57 -17.34
CA ILE A 321 4.30 0.36 -17.90
C ILE A 321 2.93 0.72 -18.44
N THR A 322 2.75 0.53 -19.76
CA THR A 322 1.53 0.88 -20.47
C THR A 322 0.62 -0.33 -20.68
N GLY A 323 -0.62 -0.08 -21.03
CA GLY A 323 -1.63 -1.13 -21.26
C GLY A 323 -2.74 -1.13 -20.21
N GLY A 324 -2.91 -0.01 -19.50
CA GLY A 324 -3.94 0.11 -18.48
C GLY A 324 -3.54 -0.47 -17.13
N ILE A 325 -2.23 -0.48 -16.83
CA ILE A 325 -1.67 -1.02 -15.59
C ILE A 325 -1.93 -0.03 -14.45
N GLY A 326 -2.52 -0.54 -13.38
CA GLY A 326 -2.87 0.23 -12.20
C GLY A 326 -1.82 0.18 -11.08
N HIS A 327 -2.32 0.25 -9.86
CA HIS A 327 -1.50 0.38 -8.66
C HIS A 327 -0.77 -0.90 -8.25
N ASN A 328 -1.41 -2.06 -8.40
CA ASN A 328 -0.80 -3.35 -8.07
C ASN A 328 0.03 -3.88 -9.25
N LEU A 329 0.97 -3.05 -9.71
CA LEU A 329 1.81 -3.32 -10.88
C LEU A 329 2.48 -4.71 -10.87
N PRO A 330 2.98 -5.27 -9.75
CA PRO A 330 3.55 -6.61 -9.74
C PRO A 330 2.56 -7.71 -10.12
N GLN A 331 1.27 -7.55 -9.80
CA GLN A 331 0.24 -8.52 -10.13
C GLN A 331 -0.41 -8.24 -11.50
N GLU A 332 -0.48 -6.97 -11.90
CA GLU A 332 -1.05 -6.55 -13.18
C GLU A 332 -0.07 -6.74 -14.37
N ALA A 333 1.23 -6.60 -14.10
CA ALA A 333 2.30 -6.73 -15.09
C ALA A 333 3.51 -7.52 -14.54
N PRO A 334 3.32 -8.80 -14.15
CA PRO A 334 4.35 -9.57 -13.42
C PRO A 334 5.66 -9.73 -14.19
N GLN A 335 5.61 -9.91 -15.51
CA GLN A 335 6.80 -10.02 -16.34
C GLN A 335 7.61 -8.71 -16.32
N ALA A 336 6.95 -7.56 -16.48
CA ALA A 336 7.62 -6.26 -16.48
C ALA A 336 8.31 -5.97 -15.13
N PHE A 337 7.67 -6.39 -14.02
CA PHE A 337 8.26 -6.24 -12.69
C PHE A 337 9.45 -7.19 -12.49
N ALA A 338 9.33 -8.46 -12.89
CA ALA A 338 10.44 -9.42 -12.84
C ALA A 338 11.63 -8.96 -13.70
N ASP A 339 11.38 -8.48 -14.92
CA ASP A 339 12.42 -7.93 -15.80
C ASP A 339 13.13 -6.71 -15.20
N ALA A 340 12.42 -5.88 -14.42
CA ALA A 340 13.04 -4.77 -13.71
C ALA A 340 13.99 -5.26 -12.62
N ILE A 341 13.60 -6.27 -11.84
CA ILE A 341 14.46 -6.91 -10.82
C ILE A 341 15.72 -7.51 -11.46
N LEU A 342 15.57 -8.24 -12.57
CA LEU A 342 16.70 -8.86 -13.28
C LEU A 342 17.65 -7.84 -13.92
N HIS A 343 17.15 -6.64 -14.21
CA HIS A 343 17.93 -5.60 -14.88
C HIS A 343 18.62 -4.66 -13.88
N VAL A 344 18.01 -4.35 -12.77
CA VAL A 344 18.46 -3.27 -11.86
C VAL A 344 19.89 -3.45 -11.34
N GLU A 345 20.34 -4.69 -11.13
CA GLU A 345 21.72 -4.98 -10.71
C GLU A 345 22.75 -4.72 -11.82
N ARG A 346 22.31 -4.57 -13.08
CA ARG A 346 23.18 -4.37 -14.26
C ARG A 346 23.25 -2.90 -14.68
N LEU A 347 22.47 -2.01 -14.03
CA LEU A 347 22.60 -0.58 -14.22
C LEU A 347 24.01 -0.15 -13.82
#